data_bd28e7224e30d6b086d0e0c06bff192e
#
_entry.id   bd28e7224e30d6b086d0e0c06bff192e
#
_cell.length_a   1.000
_cell.length_b   1.000
_cell.length_c   1.000
_cell.angle_alpha   90.00
_cell.angle_beta   90.00
_cell.angle_gamma   90.00
#
_symmetry.space_group_name_H-M   'P 1'
#
loop_
_entity.id
_entity.type
_entity.pdbx_description
1 polymer ?
#
loop_
_entity_poly.entity_id
_entity_poly.type
_entity_poly.pdbx_seq_one_letter_code
_entity_poly.pdbx_strand_id
1 'polypeptide(L)'
;MTDRLADLERLQRLREQGALDDEEFAREKTRLMAASAEPAAAPWYRGWPLLAAILALAAIGGAVAFALSLRTSDPAPTALPTRRAAVVPVATPTALPAGERLAAAVAATFPRGVALSDDDGERFTFTTHRLIDAPFGPVLVSEGQGVDPAHVTAGRLDIAYLRAEGPGFVVVRRYPAAVRIGSFGRMSEWSASDRFADVPTLVAEGGFTGQGYTCGAAALTELRPTGPAEVASIRTLYDDSGAKVDEPATTIEGKIAAIERGRGFEVRYTGTRRFTDRWVRRGDGYALAAPSQLPEC
;
A
#
# COMPACT_ATOMS: atom_id res chain seq x y z
N MET A 1 15.32 -7.00 16.65
CA MET A 1 16.02 -5.80 16.10
C MET A 1 16.74 -5.01 17.18
N THR A 2 16.19 -4.87 18.36
CA THR A 2 16.78 -4.18 19.53
C THR A 2 18.15 -4.74 19.98
N ASP A 3 18.36 -6.06 19.86
CA ASP A 3 19.64 -6.70 20.24
C ASP A 3 20.83 -6.27 19.38
N ARG A 4 20.65 -6.04 18.09
CA ARG A 4 21.74 -5.73 17.16
C ARG A 4 22.32 -4.33 17.31
N LEU A 5 21.47 -3.35 17.56
CA LEU A 5 21.95 -1.98 17.86
C LEU A 5 22.78 -1.99 19.14
N ALA A 6 22.34 -2.72 20.14
CA ALA A 6 23.08 -2.91 21.38
C ALA A 6 24.44 -3.64 21.15
N ASP A 7 24.48 -4.63 20.25
CA ASP A 7 25.73 -5.34 19.92
C ASP A 7 26.69 -4.46 19.11
N LEU A 8 26.20 -3.63 18.17
CA LEU A 8 27.02 -2.67 17.44
C LEU A 8 27.56 -1.57 18.35
N GLU A 9 26.75 -1.04 19.26
CA GLU A 9 27.18 -0.08 20.27
C GLU A 9 28.22 -0.69 21.24
N ARG A 10 28.07 -1.96 21.56
CA ARG A 10 29.03 -2.68 22.40
C ARG A 10 30.37 -2.84 21.69
N LEU A 11 30.34 -3.23 20.39
CA LEU A 11 31.56 -3.32 19.57
C LEU A 11 32.25 -1.97 19.43
N GLN A 12 31.50 -0.89 19.25
CA GLN A 12 32.06 0.45 19.14
C GLN A 12 32.73 0.90 20.44
N ARG A 13 32.12 0.63 21.58
CA ARG A 13 32.71 0.89 22.91
C ARG A 13 33.98 0.08 23.13
N LEU A 14 34.04 -1.19 22.73
CA LEU A 14 35.24 -2.03 22.86
C LEU A 14 36.39 -1.49 21.99
N ARG A 15 36.10 -0.96 20.81
CA ARG A 15 37.08 -0.28 19.97
C ARG A 15 37.59 1.03 20.62
N GLU A 16 36.71 1.85 21.12
CA GLU A 16 37.04 3.12 21.81
C GLU A 16 37.88 2.90 23.09
N GLN A 17 37.70 1.74 23.74
CA GLN A 17 38.46 1.30 24.92
C GLN A 17 39.80 0.64 24.55
N GLY A 18 40.10 0.47 23.23
CA GLY A 18 41.32 -0.21 22.78
C GLY A 18 41.30 -1.72 22.99
N ALA A 19 40.15 -2.32 23.32
CA ALA A 19 40.00 -3.75 23.52
C ALA A 19 39.84 -4.53 22.20
N LEU A 20 39.56 -3.83 21.08
CA LEU A 20 39.53 -4.35 19.72
C LEU A 20 40.34 -3.44 18.84
N ASP A 21 41.18 -4.01 17.96
CA ASP A 21 41.83 -3.28 16.90
C ASP A 21 40.86 -3.02 15.71
N ASP A 22 41.30 -2.19 14.74
CA ASP A 22 40.48 -1.80 13.60
C ASP A 22 40.10 -3.00 12.71
N GLU A 23 40.97 -4.00 12.64
CA GLU A 23 40.75 -5.20 11.81
C GLU A 23 39.79 -6.17 12.50
N GLU A 24 39.90 -6.31 13.82
CA GLU A 24 38.98 -7.13 14.64
C GLU A 24 37.59 -6.50 14.68
N PHE A 25 37.51 -5.19 14.82
CA PHE A 25 36.23 -4.46 14.73
C PHE A 25 35.56 -4.66 13.37
N ALA A 26 36.30 -4.55 12.25
CA ALA A 26 35.76 -4.75 10.90
C ALA A 26 35.27 -6.19 10.70
N ARG A 27 35.99 -7.18 11.22
CA ARG A 27 35.58 -8.60 11.14
C ARG A 27 34.32 -8.89 11.93
N GLU A 28 34.24 -8.44 13.18
CA GLU A 28 33.06 -8.68 14.02
C GLU A 28 31.81 -7.91 13.53
N LYS A 29 31.99 -6.67 13.03
CA LYS A 29 30.93 -5.91 12.38
C LYS A 29 30.40 -6.64 11.15
N THR A 30 31.27 -7.16 10.30
CA THR A 30 30.87 -7.94 9.11
C THR A 30 30.14 -9.22 9.49
N ARG A 31 30.56 -9.90 10.57
CA ARG A 31 29.90 -11.09 11.08
C ARG A 31 28.51 -10.83 11.64
N LEU A 32 28.32 -9.74 12.39
CA LEU A 32 27.00 -9.30 12.87
C LEU A 32 26.06 -8.91 11.72
N MET A 33 26.59 -8.32 10.68
CA MET A 33 25.82 -7.95 9.50
C MET A 33 25.49 -9.18 8.62
N ALA A 34 26.41 -10.16 8.52
CA ALA A 34 26.18 -11.37 7.76
C ALA A 34 25.21 -12.36 8.43
N ALA A 35 25.15 -12.39 9.76
CA ALA A 35 24.17 -13.16 10.52
C ALA A 35 22.71 -12.71 10.26
N SER A 36 22.53 -11.66 9.47
CA SER A 36 21.23 -11.12 9.04
C SER A 36 20.71 -11.70 7.73
N ALA A 37 21.52 -12.43 6.98
CA ALA A 37 21.07 -13.13 5.79
C ALA A 37 20.54 -14.53 6.19
N GLU A 38 19.37 -14.57 6.82
CA GLU A 38 18.58 -15.81 6.83
C GLU A 38 18.30 -16.19 5.37
N PRO A 39 18.53 -17.45 4.99
CA PRO A 39 18.22 -17.89 3.64
C PRO A 39 16.72 -17.73 3.43
N ALA A 40 16.35 -17.02 2.37
CA ALA A 40 14.98 -16.87 1.92
C ALA A 40 14.29 -18.25 1.93
N ALA A 41 13.18 -18.36 2.65
CA ALA A 41 12.39 -19.57 2.76
C ALA A 41 12.09 -20.12 1.35
N ALA A 42 12.35 -21.40 1.15
CA ALA A 42 12.15 -22.11 -0.10
C ALA A 42 10.69 -21.99 -0.59
N PRO A 43 10.45 -21.89 -1.91
CA PRO A 43 9.14 -21.59 -2.44
C PRO A 43 8.10 -22.68 -2.15
N TRP A 44 6.93 -22.25 -1.83
CA TRP A 44 5.67 -22.86 -1.38
C TRP A 44 5.03 -23.97 -2.26
N TYR A 45 5.65 -24.44 -3.29
CA TYR A 45 5.01 -25.40 -4.24
C TYR A 45 5.06 -26.88 -3.84
N ARG A 46 5.35 -27.21 -2.57
CA ARG A 46 5.39 -28.61 -2.08
C ARG A 46 4.03 -29.22 -1.70
N GLY A 47 2.91 -28.53 -2.03
CA GLY A 47 1.53 -28.93 -1.68
C GLY A 47 0.67 -29.52 -2.79
N TRP A 48 1.21 -29.92 -3.93
CA TRP A 48 0.43 -30.34 -5.09
C TRP A 48 -0.33 -31.71 -4.99
N PRO A 49 0.01 -32.66 -4.11
CA PRO A 49 -0.81 -33.88 -4.00
C PRO A 49 -2.19 -33.67 -3.34
N LEU A 50 -2.41 -32.57 -2.59
CA LEU A 50 -3.71 -32.31 -1.95
C LEU A 50 -4.77 -31.69 -2.89
N LEU A 51 -4.37 -30.97 -3.94
CA LEU A 51 -5.32 -30.41 -4.92
C LEU A 51 -5.94 -31.46 -5.85
N ALA A 52 -5.25 -32.55 -6.12
CA ALA A 52 -5.78 -33.64 -6.93
C ALA A 52 -6.89 -34.44 -6.21
N ALA A 53 -6.84 -34.52 -4.88
CA ALA A 53 -7.87 -35.21 -4.08
C ALA A 53 -9.18 -34.40 -3.97
N ILE A 54 -9.11 -33.06 -3.97
CA ILE A 54 -10.30 -32.19 -3.87
C ILE A 54 -11.09 -32.20 -5.16
N LEU A 55 -10.43 -32.24 -6.33
CA LEU A 55 -11.10 -32.31 -7.63
C LEU A 55 -11.82 -33.64 -7.88
N ALA A 56 -11.34 -34.76 -7.33
CA ALA A 56 -11.98 -36.05 -7.44
C ALA A 56 -13.28 -36.14 -6.60
N LEU A 57 -13.34 -35.50 -5.45
CA LEU A 57 -14.56 -35.46 -4.61
C LEU A 57 -15.65 -34.54 -5.18
N ALA A 58 -15.31 -33.46 -5.91
CA ALA A 58 -16.27 -32.57 -6.55
C ALA A 58 -16.99 -33.25 -7.73
N ALA A 59 -16.35 -34.17 -8.46
CA ALA A 59 -16.95 -34.91 -9.58
C ALA A 59 -18.00 -35.93 -9.14
N ILE A 60 -17.84 -36.52 -7.95
CA ILE A 60 -18.81 -37.50 -7.40
C ILE A 60 -20.04 -36.80 -6.83
N GLY A 61 -19.88 -35.60 -6.20
CA GLY A 61 -21.00 -34.82 -5.69
C GLY A 61 -21.94 -34.27 -6.80
N GLY A 62 -21.40 -33.89 -7.96
CA GLY A 62 -22.18 -33.37 -9.09
C GLY A 62 -23.11 -34.42 -9.75
N ALA A 63 -22.69 -35.68 -9.82
CA ALA A 63 -23.47 -36.75 -10.44
C ALA A 63 -24.71 -37.17 -9.59
N VAL A 64 -24.61 -37.10 -8.26
CA VAL A 64 -25.72 -37.40 -7.33
C VAL A 64 -26.77 -36.29 -7.33
N ALA A 65 -26.39 -35.03 -7.43
CA ALA A 65 -27.30 -33.88 -7.48
C ALA A 65 -28.14 -33.88 -8.79
N PHE A 66 -27.53 -34.26 -9.91
CA PHE A 66 -28.23 -34.33 -11.23
C PHE A 66 -29.27 -35.47 -11.29
N ALA A 67 -29.00 -36.61 -10.65
CA ALA A 67 -29.93 -37.75 -10.62
C ALA A 67 -31.17 -37.52 -9.73
N LEU A 68 -31.09 -36.65 -8.72
CA LEU A 68 -32.21 -36.29 -7.83
C LEU A 68 -33.14 -35.22 -8.44
N SER A 69 -32.66 -34.41 -9.40
CA SER A 69 -33.46 -33.37 -10.06
C SER A 69 -34.49 -33.87 -11.07
N LEU A 70 -34.45 -35.16 -11.45
CA LEU A 70 -35.33 -35.72 -12.47
C LEU A 70 -36.59 -36.39 -11.91
N ARG A 71 -36.89 -36.29 -10.59
CA ARG A 71 -37.97 -37.07 -9.97
C ARG A 71 -39.12 -36.27 -9.32
N THR A 72 -39.25 -34.97 -9.55
CA THR A 72 -40.40 -34.21 -9.01
C THR A 72 -41.03 -33.34 -10.08
N SER A 73 -41.98 -33.93 -10.82
CA SER A 73 -43.00 -33.17 -11.55
C SER A 73 -44.30 -33.28 -10.76
N ASP A 74 -44.56 -32.30 -9.89
CA ASP A 74 -45.87 -32.12 -9.26
C ASP A 74 -46.71 -31.08 -10.03
N PRO A 75 -48.06 -31.29 -10.13
CA PRO A 75 -48.93 -30.42 -10.91
C PRO A 75 -49.12 -29.05 -10.27
N ALA A 76 -49.25 -28.04 -11.11
CA ALA A 76 -49.38 -26.64 -10.74
C ALA A 76 -50.57 -26.36 -9.81
N PRO A 77 -50.38 -25.60 -8.71
CA PRO A 77 -51.50 -25.12 -7.91
C PRO A 77 -52.19 -23.93 -8.57
N THR A 78 -53.52 -23.98 -8.56
CA THR A 78 -54.43 -22.95 -9.03
C THR A 78 -54.19 -21.62 -8.34
N ALA A 79 -53.95 -20.56 -9.12
CA ALA A 79 -53.68 -19.21 -8.61
C ALA A 79 -54.88 -18.60 -7.87
N LEU A 80 -54.72 -18.27 -6.60
CA LEU A 80 -55.58 -17.39 -5.83
C LEU A 80 -55.30 -15.93 -6.24
N PRO A 81 -56.32 -15.04 -6.23
CA PRO A 81 -56.13 -13.65 -6.63
C PRO A 81 -55.27 -12.89 -5.62
N THR A 82 -54.07 -12.50 -6.10
CA THR A 82 -53.12 -11.73 -5.34
C THR A 82 -53.65 -10.31 -5.08
N ARG A 83 -54.00 -10.04 -3.85
CA ARG A 83 -54.32 -8.69 -3.38
C ARG A 83 -53.07 -7.82 -3.56
N ARG A 84 -53.15 -6.89 -4.49
CA ARG A 84 -52.06 -5.93 -4.75
C ARG A 84 -51.82 -5.13 -3.46
N ALA A 85 -50.76 -5.46 -2.71
CA ALA A 85 -50.29 -4.67 -1.63
C ALA A 85 -49.79 -3.32 -2.19
N ALA A 86 -50.35 -2.23 -1.64
CA ALA A 86 -49.87 -0.91 -1.98
C ALA A 86 -48.36 -0.82 -1.63
N VAL A 87 -47.52 -0.60 -2.66
CA VAL A 87 -46.10 -0.32 -2.46
C VAL A 87 -46.01 1.02 -1.75
N VAL A 88 -45.78 0.99 -0.45
CA VAL A 88 -45.39 2.19 0.31
C VAL A 88 -44.03 2.58 -0.27
N PRO A 89 -43.87 3.81 -0.79
CA PRO A 89 -42.56 4.26 -1.27
C PRO A 89 -41.58 4.20 -0.09
N VAL A 90 -40.61 3.32 -0.16
CA VAL A 90 -39.50 3.33 0.76
C VAL A 90 -38.76 4.63 0.49
N ALA A 91 -38.79 5.54 1.45
CA ALA A 91 -38.06 6.79 1.39
C ALA A 91 -36.59 6.45 1.16
N THR A 92 -36.05 6.91 0.04
CA THR A 92 -34.61 6.79 -0.24
C THR A 92 -33.90 7.49 0.90
N PRO A 93 -33.01 6.83 1.65
CA PRO A 93 -32.32 7.48 2.75
C PRO A 93 -31.56 8.68 2.20
N THR A 94 -31.86 9.87 2.73
CA THR A 94 -31.17 11.11 2.35
C THR A 94 -29.70 10.91 2.67
N ALA A 95 -28.85 10.99 1.64
CA ALA A 95 -27.43 10.84 1.82
C ALA A 95 -26.90 11.95 2.75
N LEU A 96 -26.12 11.57 3.77
CA LEU A 96 -25.50 12.53 4.67
C LEU A 96 -24.66 13.56 3.88
N PRO A 97 -24.56 14.80 4.35
CA PRO A 97 -23.61 15.77 3.82
C PRO A 97 -22.20 15.23 3.84
N ALA A 98 -21.35 15.67 2.89
CA ALA A 98 -20.01 15.10 2.71
C ALA A 98 -19.15 15.11 4.00
N GLY A 99 -19.23 16.17 4.80
CA GLY A 99 -18.49 16.24 6.08
C GLY A 99 -19.00 15.24 7.11
N GLU A 100 -20.31 15.01 7.19
CA GLU A 100 -20.90 14.03 8.10
C GLU A 100 -20.57 12.59 7.64
N ARG A 101 -20.56 12.34 6.34
CA ARG A 101 -20.12 11.05 5.78
C ARG A 101 -18.66 10.75 6.16
N LEU A 102 -17.76 11.74 6.02
CA LEU A 102 -16.36 11.57 6.41
C LEU A 102 -16.24 11.28 7.92
N ALA A 103 -16.92 12.07 8.76
CA ALA A 103 -16.91 11.87 10.22
C ALA A 103 -17.41 10.48 10.61
N ALA A 104 -18.50 10.00 10.00
CA ALA A 104 -19.04 8.66 10.23
C ALA A 104 -18.06 7.56 9.78
N ALA A 105 -17.36 7.74 8.64
CA ALA A 105 -16.34 6.80 8.15
C ALA A 105 -15.14 6.73 9.10
N VAL A 106 -14.67 7.87 9.60
CA VAL A 106 -13.58 7.95 10.59
C VAL A 106 -13.99 7.27 11.90
N ALA A 107 -15.19 7.58 12.42
CA ALA A 107 -15.67 6.95 13.65
C ALA A 107 -15.80 5.42 13.54
N ALA A 108 -16.28 4.93 12.39
CA ALA A 108 -16.36 3.49 12.13
C ALA A 108 -14.96 2.83 12.06
N THR A 109 -13.97 3.53 11.49
CA THR A 109 -12.63 2.98 11.30
C THR A 109 -11.76 3.08 12.55
N PHE A 110 -11.93 4.14 13.35
CA PHE A 110 -11.13 4.43 14.54
C PHE A 110 -12.01 4.53 15.80
N PRO A 111 -12.68 3.46 16.23
CA PRO A 111 -13.61 3.51 17.36
C PRO A 111 -12.92 3.79 18.70
N ARG A 112 -11.61 3.63 18.80
CA ARG A 112 -10.80 3.90 20.01
C ARG A 112 -9.97 5.19 19.90
N GLY A 113 -10.22 6.00 18.85
CA GLY A 113 -9.42 7.19 18.55
C GLY A 113 -8.38 6.93 17.45
N VAL A 114 -7.76 8.02 17.03
CA VAL A 114 -6.89 8.08 15.84
C VAL A 114 -5.40 7.85 16.13
N ALA A 115 -5.03 7.52 17.36
CA ALA A 115 -3.66 7.15 17.72
C ALA A 115 -3.55 5.62 17.76
N LEU A 116 -2.62 5.07 16.99
CA LEU A 116 -2.38 3.62 16.91
C LEU A 116 -0.89 3.32 17.14
N SER A 117 -0.63 2.15 17.71
CA SER A 117 0.69 1.51 17.61
C SER A 117 0.61 0.43 16.53
N ASP A 118 1.67 0.23 15.77
CA ASP A 118 1.79 -0.90 14.87
C ASP A 118 2.50 -2.08 15.57
N ASP A 119 2.67 -3.19 14.81
CA ASP A 119 3.28 -4.41 15.33
C ASP A 119 4.77 -4.24 15.67
N ASP A 120 5.45 -3.23 15.09
CA ASP A 120 6.84 -2.88 15.35
C ASP A 120 7.00 -1.92 16.55
N GLY A 121 5.90 -1.55 17.20
CA GLY A 121 5.88 -0.63 18.33
C GLY A 121 5.99 0.85 17.93
N GLU A 122 6.03 1.17 16.65
CA GLU A 122 5.93 2.54 16.15
C GLU A 122 4.53 3.10 16.40
N ARG A 123 4.47 4.33 16.86
CA ARG A 123 3.18 5.01 17.11
C ARG A 123 2.88 6.00 16.01
N PHE A 124 1.64 5.99 15.54
CA PHE A 124 1.13 6.92 14.54
C PHE A 124 -0.15 7.58 15.00
N THR A 125 -0.33 8.84 14.62
CA THR A 125 -1.60 9.56 14.72
C THR A 125 -2.15 9.83 13.33
N PHE A 126 -3.48 9.74 13.18
CA PHE A 126 -4.17 9.91 11.91
C PHE A 126 -5.09 11.13 12.00
N THR A 127 -4.66 12.24 11.42
CA THR A 127 -5.41 13.52 11.47
C THR A 127 -5.95 13.95 10.11
N THR A 128 -5.36 13.41 9.04
CA THR A 128 -5.78 13.70 7.66
C THR A 128 -6.52 12.48 7.10
N HIS A 129 -7.78 12.69 6.71
CA HIS A 129 -8.64 11.62 6.20
C HIS A 129 -9.32 12.06 4.91
N ARG A 130 -9.51 11.12 3.99
CA ARG A 130 -10.30 11.34 2.78
C ARG A 130 -11.18 10.12 2.50
N LEU A 131 -12.47 10.37 2.31
CA LEU A 131 -13.42 9.36 1.85
C LEU A 131 -13.48 9.41 0.32
N ILE A 132 -13.22 8.28 -0.33
CA ILE A 132 -13.19 8.11 -1.78
C ILE A 132 -14.34 7.19 -2.16
N ASP A 133 -15.21 7.65 -3.05
CA ASP A 133 -16.27 6.80 -3.60
C ASP A 133 -15.69 5.98 -4.78
N ALA A 134 -15.29 4.74 -4.50
CA ALA A 134 -14.82 3.80 -5.52
C ALA A 134 -15.99 3.02 -6.13
N PRO A 135 -15.85 2.45 -7.36
CA PRO A 135 -16.93 1.70 -8.02
C PRO A 135 -17.47 0.52 -7.20
N PHE A 136 -16.67 -0.02 -6.30
CA PHE A 136 -17.03 -1.16 -5.43
C PHE A 136 -17.46 -0.74 -4.02
N GLY A 137 -17.51 0.54 -3.71
CA GLY A 137 -17.92 1.06 -2.41
C GLY A 137 -16.99 2.15 -1.87
N PRO A 138 -17.36 2.79 -0.75
CA PRO A 138 -16.57 3.85 -0.15
C PRO A 138 -15.29 3.32 0.47
N VAL A 139 -14.21 4.08 0.31
CA VAL A 139 -12.88 3.79 0.84
C VAL A 139 -12.41 4.97 1.67
N LEU A 140 -12.09 4.75 2.93
CA LEU A 140 -11.42 5.75 3.77
C LEU A 140 -9.92 5.58 3.65
N VAL A 141 -9.23 6.63 3.27
CA VAL A 141 -7.78 6.74 3.29
C VAL A 141 -7.40 7.69 4.41
N SER A 142 -6.49 7.26 5.26
CA SER A 142 -6.06 7.99 6.45
C SER A 142 -4.55 8.10 6.48
N GLU A 143 -4.03 9.32 6.52
CA GLU A 143 -2.59 9.60 6.63
C GLU A 143 -2.14 9.48 8.09
N GLY A 144 -1.16 8.62 8.31
CA GLY A 144 -0.50 8.43 9.60
C GLY A 144 0.81 9.20 9.68
N GLN A 145 0.92 10.01 10.72
CA GLN A 145 2.15 10.70 11.09
C GLN A 145 2.77 10.02 12.31
N GLY A 146 4.06 9.71 12.23
CA GLY A 146 4.81 9.08 13.32
C GLY A 146 4.87 9.98 14.56
N VAL A 147 4.72 9.37 15.73
CA VAL A 147 4.93 10.00 17.03
C VAL A 147 6.32 9.60 17.51
N ASP A 148 7.22 10.58 17.69
CA ASP A 148 8.65 10.36 18.02
C ASP A 148 9.34 9.42 17.00
N PRO A 149 9.25 9.69 15.69
CA PRO A 149 9.74 8.79 14.67
C PRO A 149 11.27 8.83 14.55
N ALA A 150 11.88 7.68 14.25
CA ALA A 150 13.26 7.64 13.80
C ALA A 150 13.40 8.25 12.38
N HIS A 151 14.61 8.61 11.97
CA HIS A 151 14.87 9.11 10.61
C HIS A 151 14.34 8.17 9.51
N VAL A 152 14.53 6.88 9.70
CA VAL A 152 14.14 5.84 8.72
C VAL A 152 12.66 5.47 8.78
N THR A 153 11.90 5.96 9.75
CA THR A 153 10.47 5.70 9.86
C THR A 153 9.75 6.38 8.69
N ALA A 154 9.09 5.60 7.84
CA ALA A 154 8.28 6.13 6.76
C ALA A 154 6.95 6.69 7.28
N GLY A 155 6.39 7.70 6.61
CA GLY A 155 4.98 8.04 6.72
C GLY A 155 4.11 6.91 6.12
N ARG A 156 2.83 6.85 6.48
CA ARG A 156 1.97 5.77 6.00
C ARG A 156 0.55 6.20 5.66
N LEU A 157 -0.10 5.45 4.77
CA LEU A 157 -1.54 5.50 4.57
C LEU A 157 -2.16 4.20 5.07
N ASP A 158 -3.13 4.34 5.97
CA ASP A 158 -4.06 3.27 6.32
C ASP A 158 -5.29 3.38 5.42
N ILE A 159 -5.75 2.24 4.89
CA ILE A 159 -6.87 2.18 3.97
C ILE A 159 -7.94 1.27 4.57
N ALA A 160 -9.18 1.77 4.66
CA ALA A 160 -10.33 0.99 5.10
C ALA A 160 -11.39 0.94 4.00
N TYR A 161 -11.78 -0.27 3.60
CA TYR A 161 -12.90 -0.49 2.70
C TYR A 161 -14.17 -0.56 3.54
N LEU A 162 -15.15 0.22 3.15
CA LEU A 162 -16.37 0.45 3.91
C LEU A 162 -17.59 -0.03 3.13
N ARG A 163 -18.64 -0.34 3.85
CA ARG A 163 -19.99 -0.53 3.32
C ARG A 163 -20.94 0.44 4.05
N ALA A 164 -21.78 1.10 3.30
CA ALA A 164 -22.82 1.93 3.90
C ALA A 164 -23.82 1.06 4.68
N GLU A 165 -24.16 1.47 5.91
CA GLU A 165 -25.13 0.79 6.77
C GLU A 165 -25.93 1.82 7.55
N GLY A 166 -27.22 1.93 7.23
CA GLY A 166 -28.06 3.00 7.74
C GLY A 166 -27.48 4.39 7.44
N PRO A 167 -27.37 5.28 8.44
CA PRO A 167 -26.77 6.60 8.28
C PRO A 167 -25.22 6.58 8.33
N GLY A 168 -24.58 5.44 8.57
CA GLY A 168 -23.15 5.32 8.81
C GLY A 168 -22.46 4.32 7.91
N PHE A 169 -21.35 3.79 8.42
CA PHE A 169 -20.50 2.83 7.71
C PHE A 169 -20.10 1.66 8.61
N VAL A 170 -19.88 0.52 7.98
CA VAL A 170 -19.22 -0.65 8.57
C VAL A 170 -17.90 -0.87 7.85
N VAL A 171 -16.84 -1.16 8.59
CA VAL A 171 -15.55 -1.55 8.02
C VAL A 171 -15.64 -2.98 7.51
N VAL A 172 -15.50 -3.15 6.20
CA VAL A 172 -15.47 -4.46 5.54
C VAL A 172 -14.08 -5.07 5.67
N ARG A 173 -13.05 -4.25 5.40
CA ARG A 173 -11.65 -4.66 5.49
C ARG A 173 -10.75 -3.45 5.74
N ARG A 174 -9.71 -3.67 6.54
CA ARG A 174 -8.69 -2.66 6.83
C ARG A 174 -7.32 -3.15 6.36
N TYR A 175 -6.57 -2.24 5.80
CA TYR A 175 -5.20 -2.43 5.33
C TYR A 175 -4.32 -1.38 6.01
N PRO A 176 -3.78 -1.70 7.20
CA PRO A 176 -2.86 -0.80 7.88
C PRO A 176 -1.56 -0.69 7.10
N ALA A 177 -0.98 0.50 7.08
CA ALA A 177 0.27 0.78 6.37
C ALA A 177 0.30 0.28 4.91
N ALA A 178 -0.85 0.40 4.21
CA ALA A 178 -0.98 -0.03 2.81
C ALA A 178 -0.03 0.72 1.85
N VAL A 179 0.38 1.93 2.23
CA VAL A 179 1.45 2.69 1.58
C VAL A 179 2.41 3.14 2.65
N ARG A 180 3.71 2.96 2.42
CA ARG A 180 4.80 3.45 3.30
C ARG A 180 5.82 4.19 2.44
N ILE A 181 6.00 5.49 2.68
CA ILE A 181 6.92 6.33 1.90
C ILE A 181 7.38 7.53 2.74
N GLY A 182 8.56 8.06 2.42
CA GLY A 182 9.13 9.21 3.11
C GLY A 182 10.02 8.84 4.29
N SER A 183 10.22 9.76 5.20
CA SER A 183 11.10 9.64 6.35
C SER A 183 10.58 10.46 7.53
N PHE A 184 11.17 10.29 8.73
CA PHE A 184 10.72 10.97 9.94
C PHE A 184 9.21 10.83 10.21
N GLY A 185 8.65 9.64 9.92
CA GLY A 185 7.24 9.32 10.11
C GLY A 185 6.28 10.12 9.22
N ARG A 186 6.75 10.71 8.12
CA ARG A 186 5.94 11.57 7.25
C ARG A 186 6.17 11.25 5.78
N MET A 187 5.15 11.44 4.98
CA MET A 187 5.25 11.59 3.53
C MET A 187 5.20 13.08 3.16
N SER A 188 5.63 13.44 1.96
CA SER A 188 5.59 14.82 1.49
C SER A 188 4.17 15.26 1.18
N GLU A 189 3.48 14.45 0.36
CA GLU A 189 2.08 14.65 0.01
C GLU A 189 1.46 13.36 -0.52
N TRP A 190 0.14 13.34 -0.63
CA TRP A 190 -0.58 12.31 -1.35
C TRP A 190 -1.88 12.84 -1.98
N SER A 191 -2.30 12.18 -3.03
CA SER A 191 -3.55 12.50 -3.73
C SER A 191 -4.22 11.24 -4.26
N ALA A 192 -5.50 11.35 -4.64
CA ALA A 192 -6.21 10.30 -5.35
C ALA A 192 -6.56 10.79 -6.76
N SER A 193 -6.39 9.94 -7.75
CA SER A 193 -6.60 10.23 -9.17
C SER A 193 -7.35 9.08 -9.83
N ASP A 194 -8.25 9.41 -10.73
CA ASP A 194 -8.97 8.48 -11.62
C ASP A 194 -8.34 8.39 -13.02
N ARG A 195 -7.19 9.05 -13.21
CA ARG A 195 -6.54 9.16 -14.53
C ARG A 195 -5.73 7.94 -14.92
N PHE A 196 -5.27 7.11 -13.96
CA PHE A 196 -4.36 5.99 -14.21
C PHE A 196 -5.11 4.71 -14.60
N ALA A 197 -6.24 4.42 -13.95
CA ALA A 197 -6.99 3.18 -14.11
C ALA A 197 -8.50 3.43 -13.99
N ASP A 198 -9.30 2.38 -14.15
CA ASP A 198 -10.77 2.42 -13.93
C ASP A 198 -11.13 2.40 -12.44
N VAL A 199 -10.15 2.23 -11.58
CA VAL A 199 -10.27 2.35 -10.11
C VAL A 199 -9.44 3.54 -9.64
N PRO A 200 -9.79 4.17 -8.51
CA PRO A 200 -8.99 5.24 -7.95
C PRO A 200 -7.56 4.78 -7.68
N THR A 201 -6.60 5.61 -8.01
CA THR A 201 -5.17 5.39 -7.77
C THR A 201 -4.66 6.44 -6.82
N LEU A 202 -4.06 6.02 -5.71
CA LEU A 202 -3.35 6.92 -4.82
C LEU A 202 -1.96 7.19 -5.40
N VAL A 203 -1.56 8.44 -5.36
CA VAL A 203 -0.20 8.90 -5.63
C VAL A 203 0.32 9.44 -4.32
N ALA A 204 1.30 8.79 -3.73
CA ALA A 204 1.92 9.20 -2.47
C ALA A 204 3.39 9.53 -2.73
N GLU A 205 3.86 10.68 -2.28
CA GLU A 205 5.20 11.19 -2.50
C GLU A 205 5.95 11.29 -1.17
N GLY A 206 7.24 10.99 -1.22
CA GLY A 206 8.11 11.12 -0.06
C GLY A 206 9.56 10.95 -0.46
N GLY A 207 10.45 11.20 0.50
CA GLY A 207 11.87 11.08 0.26
C GLY A 207 12.65 10.98 1.56
N PHE A 208 13.95 10.89 1.42
CA PHE A 208 14.88 10.93 2.53
C PHE A 208 16.14 11.71 2.14
N THR A 209 16.82 12.22 3.16
CA THR A 209 18.15 12.82 3.00
C THR A 209 19.13 12.05 3.88
N GLY A 210 20.23 11.59 3.30
CA GLY A 210 21.27 10.88 4.04
C GLY A 210 22.62 10.97 3.33
N GLN A 211 23.70 11.11 4.09
CA GLN A 211 25.08 11.18 3.57
C GLN A 211 25.29 12.25 2.49
N GLY A 212 24.52 13.35 2.56
CA GLY A 212 24.60 14.44 1.58
C GLY A 212 23.76 14.23 0.31
N TYR A 213 23.02 13.14 0.21
CA TYR A 213 22.10 12.87 -0.90
C TYR A 213 20.66 13.10 -0.45
N THR A 214 19.86 13.73 -1.29
CA THR A 214 18.40 13.80 -1.12
C THR A 214 17.72 13.07 -2.26
N CYS A 215 16.89 12.11 -1.90
CA CYS A 215 16.22 11.20 -2.83
C CYS A 215 14.70 11.24 -2.61
N GLY A 216 13.97 11.41 -3.70
CA GLY A 216 12.50 11.40 -3.69
C GLY A 216 11.92 10.26 -4.49
N ALA A 217 10.75 9.81 -4.07
CA ALA A 217 9.99 8.80 -4.77
C ALA A 217 8.49 9.09 -4.73
N ALA A 218 7.75 8.50 -5.67
CA ALA A 218 6.30 8.43 -5.68
C ALA A 218 5.85 6.97 -5.78
N ALA A 219 4.93 6.56 -4.91
CA ALA A 219 4.26 5.28 -4.96
C ALA A 219 2.87 5.43 -5.57
N LEU A 220 2.56 4.64 -6.59
CA LEU A 220 1.23 4.54 -7.17
C LEU A 220 0.54 3.29 -6.62
N THR A 221 -0.62 3.47 -5.97
CA THR A 221 -1.40 2.37 -5.38
C THR A 221 -2.83 2.41 -5.91
N GLU A 222 -3.23 1.40 -6.68
CA GLU A 222 -4.61 1.22 -7.13
C GLU A 222 -5.48 0.69 -5.98
N LEU A 223 -6.64 1.32 -5.77
CA LEU A 223 -7.67 0.83 -4.86
C LEU A 223 -8.53 -0.19 -5.62
N ARG A 224 -8.18 -1.46 -5.54
CA ARG A 224 -8.90 -2.56 -6.23
C ARG A 224 -9.97 -3.18 -5.32
N PRO A 225 -11.01 -3.82 -5.86
CA PRO A 225 -12.00 -4.52 -5.04
C PRO A 225 -11.40 -5.59 -4.11
N THR A 226 -10.28 -6.19 -4.52
CA THR A 226 -9.54 -7.21 -3.76
C THR A 226 -8.63 -6.66 -2.68
N GLY A 227 -8.34 -5.36 -2.72
CA GLY A 227 -7.44 -4.65 -1.82
C GLY A 227 -6.57 -3.64 -2.55
N PRO A 228 -5.91 -2.73 -1.82
CA PRO A 228 -4.94 -1.82 -2.40
C PRO A 228 -3.75 -2.61 -2.97
N ALA A 229 -3.25 -2.18 -4.12
CA ALA A 229 -2.12 -2.79 -4.79
C ALA A 229 -1.16 -1.71 -5.27
N GLU A 230 0.10 -1.75 -4.82
CA GLU A 230 1.15 -0.91 -5.39
C GLU A 230 1.41 -1.35 -6.84
N VAL A 231 1.33 -0.40 -7.75
CA VAL A 231 1.46 -0.65 -9.20
C VAL A 231 2.68 0.03 -9.83
N ALA A 232 3.30 0.96 -9.13
CA ALA A 232 4.58 1.54 -9.49
C ALA A 232 5.27 2.19 -8.29
N SER A 233 6.59 2.09 -8.24
CA SER A 233 7.47 2.90 -7.40
C SER A 233 8.39 3.70 -8.33
N ILE A 234 8.32 5.01 -8.27
CA ILE A 234 8.91 5.95 -9.22
C ILE A 234 9.90 6.82 -8.47
N ARG A 235 11.14 6.85 -8.89
CA ARG A 235 12.11 7.82 -8.36
C ARG A 235 11.81 9.20 -8.96
N THR A 236 11.63 10.22 -8.13
CA THR A 236 11.21 11.57 -8.56
C THR A 236 12.22 12.66 -8.26
N LEU A 237 13.21 12.40 -7.40
CA LEU A 237 14.23 13.39 -7.04
C LEU A 237 15.58 12.71 -6.84
N TYR A 238 16.62 13.34 -7.35
CA TYR A 238 18.01 13.10 -7.00
C TYR A 238 18.71 14.42 -6.79
N ASP A 239 19.38 14.57 -5.65
CA ASP A 239 20.19 15.72 -5.33
C ASP A 239 21.41 15.26 -4.51
N ASP A 240 22.62 15.53 -5.02
CA ASP A 240 23.89 15.21 -4.38
C ASP A 240 24.64 16.46 -3.87
N SER A 241 23.96 17.60 -3.75
CA SER A 241 24.58 18.87 -3.35
C SER A 241 25.21 18.84 -1.97
N GLY A 242 24.67 18.03 -1.06
CA GLY A 242 25.25 17.84 0.27
C GLY A 242 26.46 16.91 0.31
N ALA A 243 26.67 16.08 -0.72
CA ALA A 243 27.83 15.19 -0.86
C ALA A 243 28.96 15.82 -1.67
N LYS A 244 28.69 16.86 -2.44
CA LYS A 244 29.64 17.59 -3.29
C LYS A 244 30.09 18.88 -2.62
N VAL A 245 31.36 18.98 -2.25
CA VAL A 245 31.89 20.17 -1.57
C VAL A 245 32.50 21.15 -2.58
N ASP A 246 33.28 20.68 -3.53
CA ASP A 246 34.02 21.48 -4.49
C ASP A 246 33.74 21.09 -5.97
N GLU A 247 32.74 20.24 -6.19
CA GLU A 247 32.33 19.79 -7.52
C GLU A 247 30.91 20.28 -7.85
N PRO A 248 30.57 20.43 -9.13
CA PRO A 248 29.19 20.75 -9.52
C PRO A 248 28.22 19.69 -9.03
N ALA A 249 27.24 20.11 -8.26
CA ALA A 249 26.16 19.23 -7.80
C ALA A 249 25.21 18.86 -8.93
N THR A 250 24.58 17.71 -8.79
CA THR A 250 23.52 17.22 -9.68
C THR A 250 22.19 17.29 -8.94
N THR A 251 21.26 18.10 -9.43
CA THR A 251 19.87 18.15 -8.93
C THR A 251 18.94 17.89 -10.07
N ILE A 252 18.11 16.83 -9.97
CA ILE A 252 17.17 16.41 -11.00
C ILE A 252 15.83 16.11 -10.33
N GLU A 253 14.77 16.79 -10.78
CA GLU A 253 13.41 16.61 -10.29
C GLU A 253 12.50 16.06 -11.42
N GLY A 254 11.72 15.02 -11.11
CA GLY A 254 10.79 14.35 -12.02
C GLY A 254 9.34 14.61 -11.64
N LYS A 255 8.51 14.84 -12.64
CA LYS A 255 7.05 15.00 -12.47
C LYS A 255 6.29 14.06 -13.38
N ILE A 256 5.26 13.40 -12.83
CA ILE A 256 4.38 12.54 -13.60
C ILE A 256 3.57 13.39 -14.58
N ALA A 257 3.55 12.96 -15.83
CA ALA A 257 2.90 13.67 -16.95
C ALA A 257 2.30 12.69 -17.96
N ALA A 258 1.58 13.19 -18.95
CA ALA A 258 1.07 12.45 -20.11
C ALA A 258 0.45 11.09 -19.73
N ILE A 259 -0.47 11.10 -18.76
CA ILE A 259 -1.12 9.87 -18.26
C ILE A 259 -2.11 9.38 -19.32
N GLU A 260 -1.89 8.14 -19.80
CA GLU A 260 -2.79 7.38 -20.65
C GLU A 260 -3.43 6.26 -19.82
N ARG A 261 -4.71 6.45 -19.46
CA ARG A 261 -5.44 5.52 -18.59
C ARG A 261 -5.28 4.05 -19.01
N GLY A 262 -4.87 3.19 -18.08
CA GLY A 262 -4.68 1.76 -18.28
C GLY A 262 -3.50 1.37 -19.19
N ARG A 263 -2.77 2.34 -19.76
CA ARG A 263 -1.66 2.08 -20.70
C ARG A 263 -0.31 2.47 -20.16
N GLY A 264 -0.18 3.69 -19.62
CA GLY A 264 1.10 4.19 -19.14
C GLY A 264 1.10 5.66 -18.83
N PHE A 265 2.26 6.20 -18.54
CA PHE A 265 2.50 7.60 -18.27
C PHE A 265 3.97 7.95 -18.52
N GLU A 266 4.27 9.23 -18.53
CA GLU A 266 5.63 9.75 -18.58
C GLU A 266 6.03 10.34 -17.23
N VAL A 267 7.32 10.28 -16.92
CA VAL A 267 7.94 11.10 -15.88
C VAL A 267 8.94 12.03 -16.56
N ARG A 268 8.69 13.32 -16.48
CA ARG A 268 9.54 14.35 -17.11
C ARG A 268 10.47 14.91 -16.05
N TYR A 269 11.75 14.76 -16.32
CA TYR A 269 12.82 15.22 -15.44
C TYR A 269 13.40 16.55 -15.93
N THR A 270 13.68 17.42 -14.96
CA THR A 270 14.28 18.75 -15.16
C THR A 270 15.34 19.00 -14.09
N GLY A 271 16.16 20.01 -14.26
CA GLY A 271 17.27 20.36 -13.40
C GLY A 271 18.58 20.34 -14.14
N THR A 272 19.62 19.75 -13.55
CA THR A 272 20.95 19.64 -14.14
C THR A 272 20.94 18.86 -15.47
N ARG A 273 20.03 17.91 -15.61
CA ARG A 273 19.74 17.20 -16.86
C ARG A 273 18.23 17.28 -17.17
N ARG A 274 17.90 17.06 -18.43
CA ARG A 274 16.51 17.01 -18.89
C ARG A 274 16.31 15.77 -19.74
N PHE A 275 15.37 14.90 -19.30
CA PHE A 275 14.99 13.68 -20.01
C PHE A 275 13.58 13.26 -19.62
N THR A 276 13.06 12.20 -20.23
CA THR A 276 11.74 11.66 -19.95
C THR A 276 11.82 10.14 -19.86
N ASP A 277 11.30 9.60 -18.78
CA ASP A 277 11.07 8.17 -18.63
C ASP A 277 9.64 7.82 -19.03
N ARG A 278 9.49 6.75 -19.79
CA ARG A 278 8.19 6.21 -20.15
C ARG A 278 7.88 4.98 -19.32
N TRP A 279 6.75 5.01 -18.65
CA TRP A 279 6.20 3.89 -17.88
C TRP A 279 5.07 3.26 -18.66
N VAL A 280 5.08 1.94 -18.80
CA VAL A 280 4.08 1.17 -19.56
C VAL A 280 3.45 0.12 -18.67
N ARG A 281 2.15 -0.14 -18.89
CA ARG A 281 1.44 -1.19 -18.17
C ARG A 281 2.03 -2.54 -18.54
N ARG A 282 2.39 -3.34 -17.52
CA ARG A 282 2.86 -4.72 -17.67
C ARG A 282 2.22 -5.58 -16.57
N GLY A 283 1.31 -6.45 -16.98
CA GLY A 283 0.53 -7.24 -16.02
C GLY A 283 -0.22 -6.33 -15.04
N ASP A 284 -0.02 -6.57 -13.76
CA ASP A 284 -0.74 -5.87 -12.69
C ASP A 284 -0.15 -4.51 -12.29
N GLY A 285 0.97 -4.09 -12.87
CA GLY A 285 1.64 -2.84 -12.51
C GLY A 285 2.15 -2.07 -13.73
N TYR A 286 2.95 -1.04 -13.47
CA TYR A 286 3.68 -0.29 -14.49
C TYR A 286 5.18 -0.54 -14.34
N ALA A 287 5.89 -0.58 -15.45
CA ALA A 287 7.33 -0.72 -15.50
C ALA A 287 7.94 0.28 -16.49
N LEU A 288 9.19 0.64 -16.27
CA LEU A 288 9.97 1.44 -17.21
C LEU A 288 10.06 0.75 -18.57
N ALA A 289 9.84 1.49 -19.65
CA ALA A 289 10.00 1.01 -21.01
C ALA A 289 11.49 0.82 -21.38
N ALA A 290 12.38 1.59 -20.75
CA ALA A 290 13.82 1.54 -20.85
C ALA A 290 14.45 1.97 -19.52
N PRO A 291 15.73 1.63 -19.24
CA PRO A 291 16.42 2.09 -18.03
C PRO A 291 16.37 3.62 -17.89
N SER A 292 16.13 4.11 -16.68
CA SER A 292 16.13 5.54 -16.37
C SER A 292 17.55 6.11 -16.43
N GLN A 293 17.64 7.40 -16.79
CA GLN A 293 18.88 8.17 -16.68
C GLN A 293 19.04 8.87 -15.32
N LEU A 294 18.04 8.75 -14.42
CA LEU A 294 18.15 9.27 -13.05
C LEU A 294 19.20 8.46 -12.27
N PRO A 295 20.21 9.12 -11.66
CA PRO A 295 21.19 8.41 -10.85
C PRO A 295 20.55 7.61 -9.71
N GLU A 296 21.23 6.59 -9.26
CA GLU A 296 20.81 5.85 -8.06
C GLU A 296 21.19 6.63 -6.81
N CYS A 297 20.36 6.46 -5.78
CA CYS A 297 20.62 7.03 -4.46
C CYS A 297 21.32 6.03 -3.53
#